data_13ff69ca6ccc7bea3990930867c77983
#
_entry.id   13ff69ca6ccc7bea3990930867c77983
#
_cell.length_a   1.000
_cell.length_b   1.000
_cell.length_c   1.000
_cell.angle_alpha   90.00
_cell.angle_beta   90.00
_cell.angle_gamma   90.00
#
_symmetry.space_group_name_H-M   'P 1'
#
loop_
_entity.id
_entity.type
_entity.pdbx_description
1 polymer ?
#
loop_
_entity_poly.entity_id
_entity_poly.type
_entity_poly.pdbx_seq_one_letter_code
_entity_poly.pdbx_strand_id
1 'polypeptide(L)'
;DANKIISSYKGNPLISKAGDFEEFFRVMELRQRKKQLPEFIVKITPICTKLVTDYAMSLAQRMLFDLNACSEIRRDEDGSIRYVLKREKIGRHNNMLLEHLNRKYKGGFKDSELSISNMAYICEWIINSGISSNRRDIEIKKIFARLSIVSENTRNKVAHKIVMNLTENIIREWSKGKERSGIADAGLDSRDILNYLHRASDLIRGQKFQWDYDELNNFIIDSL
;
A
#
# COMPACT_ATOMS: atom_id res chain seq x y z
N ASP A 1 0.03 1.78 39.01
CA ASP A 1 0.90 0.96 38.15
C ASP A 1 0.42 1.04 36.71
N ALA A 2 1.21 1.71 35.84
CA ALA A 2 0.84 2.01 34.45
C ALA A 2 0.41 0.76 33.67
N ASN A 3 1.00 -0.41 33.93
CA ASN A 3 0.62 -1.67 33.28
C ASN A 3 -0.80 -2.13 33.64
N LYS A 4 -1.26 -1.87 34.89
CA LYS A 4 -2.63 -2.18 35.31
C LYS A 4 -3.62 -1.24 34.62
N ILE A 5 -3.30 0.05 34.52
CA ILE A 5 -4.11 1.03 33.82
C ILE A 5 -4.25 0.66 32.33
N ILE A 6 -3.12 0.37 31.68
CA ILE A 6 -3.12 -0.04 30.27
C ILE A 6 -3.93 -1.32 30.06
N SER A 7 -3.78 -2.33 30.94
CA SER A 7 -4.52 -3.59 30.82
C SER A 7 -6.02 -3.47 31.12
N SER A 8 -6.45 -2.44 31.87
CA SER A 8 -7.86 -2.18 32.16
C SER A 8 -8.60 -1.44 31.04
N TYR A 9 -7.87 -0.84 30.10
CA TYR A 9 -8.47 -0.10 28.99
C TYR A 9 -9.14 -1.03 27.97
N LYS A 10 -10.46 -1.02 27.91
CA LYS A 10 -11.24 -1.91 27.03
C LYS A 10 -10.99 -1.72 25.53
N GLY A 11 -10.60 -0.52 25.12
CA GLY A 11 -10.21 -0.18 23.77
C GLY A 11 -8.71 -0.32 23.50
N ASN A 12 -7.95 -0.94 24.41
CA ASN A 12 -6.49 -1.03 24.33
C ASN A 12 -6.04 -1.71 23.02
N PRO A 13 -5.37 -0.98 22.14
CA PRO A 13 -4.89 -1.52 20.88
C PRO A 13 -3.87 -2.65 21.03
N LEU A 14 -3.22 -2.76 22.20
CA LEU A 14 -2.26 -3.83 22.51
C LEU A 14 -2.96 -5.12 22.92
N ILE A 15 -4.23 -5.05 23.35
CA ILE A 15 -5.01 -6.20 23.82
C ILE A 15 -6.12 -6.55 22.82
N SER A 16 -6.51 -5.61 21.97
CA SER A 16 -7.52 -5.90 20.95
C SER A 16 -7.00 -7.02 20.04
N LYS A 17 -7.87 -7.94 19.65
CA LYS A 17 -7.62 -8.92 18.59
C LYS A 17 -7.52 -8.20 17.21
N ALA A 18 -6.71 -7.14 17.15
CA ALA A 18 -6.36 -6.51 15.90
C ALA A 18 -5.70 -7.60 15.05
N GLY A 19 -6.13 -7.76 13.82
CA GLY A 19 -5.43 -8.65 12.89
C GLY A 19 -4.01 -8.15 12.64
N ASP A 20 -3.12 -9.03 12.21
CA ASP A 20 -1.72 -8.74 11.91
C ASP A 20 -1.53 -7.48 11.04
N PHE A 21 -2.50 -7.20 10.18
CA PHE A 21 -2.47 -6.04 9.30
C PHE A 21 -2.68 -4.72 10.06
N GLU A 22 -3.64 -4.66 10.96
CA GLU A 22 -3.93 -3.50 11.81
C GLU A 22 -2.76 -3.23 12.75
N GLU A 23 -2.18 -4.26 13.33
CA GLU A 23 -0.99 -4.15 14.17
C GLU A 23 0.19 -3.58 13.39
N PHE A 24 0.37 -4.04 12.15
CA PHE A 24 1.43 -3.55 11.29
C PHE A 24 1.28 -2.05 10.98
N PHE A 25 0.05 -1.59 10.74
CA PHE A 25 -0.26 -0.16 10.57
C PHE A 25 0.07 0.65 11.81
N ARG A 26 -0.29 0.15 13.00
CA ARG A 26 0.01 0.79 14.28
C ARG A 26 1.51 0.96 14.48
N VAL A 27 2.28 -0.09 14.19
CA VAL A 27 3.75 -0.02 14.24
C VAL A 27 4.29 1.04 13.28
N MET A 28 3.77 1.12 12.06
CA MET A 28 4.17 2.14 11.10
C MET A 28 3.91 3.56 11.61
N GLU A 29 2.70 3.81 12.13
CA GLU A 29 2.37 5.14 12.66
C GLU A 29 3.25 5.50 13.86
N LEU A 30 3.51 4.55 14.75
CA LEU A 30 4.44 4.76 15.85
C LEU A 30 5.85 5.15 15.35
N ARG A 31 6.35 4.49 14.30
CA ARG A 31 7.64 4.84 13.68
C ARG A 31 7.63 6.24 13.10
N GLN A 32 6.54 6.62 12.41
CA GLN A 32 6.37 7.96 11.86
C GLN A 32 6.34 9.02 12.97
N ARG A 33 5.56 8.82 14.05
CA ARG A 33 5.49 9.73 15.20
C ARG A 33 6.83 9.89 15.92
N LYS A 34 7.60 8.80 16.08
CA LYS A 34 8.95 8.80 16.66
C LYS A 34 10.04 9.32 15.71
N LYS A 35 9.68 9.74 14.49
CA LYS A 35 10.63 10.18 13.46
C LYS A 35 11.66 9.11 13.07
N GLN A 36 11.33 7.84 13.24
CA GLN A 36 12.12 6.70 12.79
C GLN A 36 11.83 6.47 11.30
N LEU A 37 12.23 7.45 10.48
CA LEU A 37 11.81 7.53 9.08
C LEU A 37 12.38 6.39 8.19
N PRO A 38 13.63 5.91 8.37
CA PRO A 38 14.11 4.76 7.60
C PRO A 38 13.25 3.51 7.84
N GLU A 39 12.96 3.17 9.08
CA GLU A 39 12.13 2.03 9.45
C GLU A 39 10.69 2.18 8.97
N PHE A 40 10.14 3.41 9.05
CA PHE A 40 8.82 3.72 8.50
C PHE A 40 8.77 3.42 6.99
N ILE A 41 9.73 3.92 6.22
CA ILE A 41 9.78 3.76 4.76
C ILE A 41 9.91 2.28 4.35
N VAL A 42 10.76 1.51 5.04
CA VAL A 42 10.93 0.08 4.74
C VAL A 42 9.64 -0.71 4.97
N LYS A 43 8.83 -0.31 5.95
CA LYS A 43 7.56 -0.97 6.28
C LYS A 43 6.42 -0.67 5.30
N ILE A 44 6.57 0.25 4.37
CA ILE A 44 5.55 0.55 3.34
C ILE A 44 5.27 -0.68 2.46
N THR A 45 6.31 -1.41 2.07
CA THR A 45 6.16 -2.53 1.11
C THR A 45 5.21 -3.62 1.58
N PRO A 46 5.33 -4.19 2.78
CA PRO A 46 4.40 -5.23 3.25
C PRO A 46 2.94 -4.74 3.28
N ILE A 47 2.70 -3.50 3.70
CA ILE A 47 1.35 -2.92 3.69
C ILE A 47 0.83 -2.77 2.26
N CYS A 48 1.64 -2.21 1.37
CA CYS A 48 1.26 -2.09 -0.04
C CYS A 48 0.95 -3.45 -0.66
N THR A 49 1.76 -4.48 -0.39
CA THR A 49 1.52 -5.84 -0.88
C THR A 49 0.17 -6.36 -0.41
N LYS A 50 -0.15 -6.19 0.86
CA LYS A 50 -1.44 -6.63 1.42
C LYS A 50 -2.61 -5.86 0.81
N LEU A 51 -2.53 -4.52 0.73
CA LEU A 51 -3.56 -3.69 0.12
C LEU A 51 -3.81 -4.04 -1.36
N VAL A 52 -2.74 -4.28 -2.10
CA VAL A 52 -2.81 -4.66 -3.52
C VAL A 52 -3.48 -6.02 -3.67
N THR A 53 -3.13 -6.99 -2.83
CA THR A 53 -3.75 -8.33 -2.84
C THR A 53 -5.24 -8.25 -2.50
N ASP A 54 -5.60 -7.55 -1.42
CA ASP A 54 -6.99 -7.39 -0.99
C ASP A 54 -7.84 -6.70 -2.09
N TYR A 55 -7.25 -5.68 -2.74
CA TYR A 55 -7.94 -5.00 -3.83
C TYR A 55 -8.08 -5.88 -5.08
N ALA A 56 -7.04 -6.61 -5.47
CA ALA A 56 -7.11 -7.55 -6.58
C ALA A 56 -8.18 -8.63 -6.37
N MET A 57 -8.30 -9.15 -5.15
CA MET A 57 -9.37 -10.08 -4.78
C MET A 57 -10.76 -9.42 -4.87
N SER A 58 -10.89 -8.17 -4.44
CA SER A 58 -12.13 -7.40 -4.61
C SER A 58 -12.48 -7.17 -6.09
N LEU A 59 -11.49 -6.93 -6.95
CA LEU A 59 -11.71 -6.81 -8.40
C LEU A 59 -12.18 -8.15 -9.00
N ALA A 60 -11.61 -9.27 -8.58
CA ALA A 60 -12.03 -10.61 -9.01
C ALA A 60 -13.47 -10.91 -8.60
N GLN A 61 -13.87 -10.59 -7.37
CA GLN A 61 -15.25 -10.74 -6.90
C GLN A 61 -16.23 -9.90 -7.73
N ARG A 62 -15.82 -8.76 -8.24
CA ARG A 62 -16.63 -7.90 -9.12
C ARG A 62 -16.48 -8.22 -10.61
N MET A 63 -15.76 -9.29 -10.96
CA MET A 63 -15.50 -9.74 -12.33
C MET A 63 -14.80 -8.68 -13.21
N LEU A 64 -14.02 -7.77 -12.58
CA LEU A 64 -13.29 -6.70 -13.27
C LEU A 64 -11.85 -7.08 -13.62
N PHE A 65 -11.25 -7.98 -12.82
CA PHE A 65 -9.92 -8.54 -13.04
C PHE A 65 -9.80 -9.88 -12.34
N ASP A 66 -9.46 -10.93 -13.05
CA ASP A 66 -9.26 -12.27 -12.48
C ASP A 66 -7.77 -12.48 -12.14
N LEU A 67 -7.44 -12.28 -10.85
CA LEU A 67 -6.09 -12.48 -10.35
C LEU A 67 -5.61 -13.93 -10.55
N ASN A 68 -6.48 -14.92 -10.32
CA ASN A 68 -6.11 -16.35 -10.40
C ASN A 68 -5.85 -16.77 -11.85
N ALA A 69 -6.64 -16.27 -12.80
CA ALA A 69 -6.43 -16.52 -14.22
C ALA A 69 -5.16 -15.84 -14.76
N CYS A 70 -4.73 -14.72 -14.16
CA CYS A 70 -3.62 -13.90 -14.63
C CYS A 70 -2.29 -14.17 -13.88
N SER A 71 -2.31 -14.98 -12.80
CA SER A 71 -1.13 -15.17 -11.95
C SER A 71 -0.86 -16.64 -11.61
N GLU A 72 0.26 -16.85 -10.95
CA GLU A 72 0.60 -18.07 -10.21
C GLU A 72 0.84 -17.75 -8.76
N ILE A 73 0.45 -18.67 -7.89
CA ILE A 73 0.71 -18.57 -6.46
C ILE A 73 2.09 -19.14 -6.17
N ARG A 74 2.93 -18.32 -5.55
CA ARG A 74 4.19 -18.75 -4.96
C ARG A 74 4.06 -18.73 -3.44
N ARG A 75 4.50 -19.79 -2.80
CA ARG A 75 4.60 -19.86 -1.33
C ARG A 75 6.06 -19.72 -0.96
N ASP A 76 6.35 -18.78 -0.06
CA ASP A 76 7.68 -18.62 0.52
C ASP A 76 7.89 -19.61 1.67
N GLU A 77 9.12 -19.74 2.16
CA GLU A 77 9.49 -20.67 3.24
C GLU A 77 8.77 -20.36 4.56
N ASP A 78 8.42 -19.11 4.81
CA ASP A 78 7.63 -18.65 5.96
C ASP A 78 6.12 -18.90 5.82
N GLY A 79 5.68 -19.54 4.72
CA GLY A 79 4.28 -19.80 4.41
C GLY A 79 3.53 -18.62 3.79
N SER A 80 4.17 -17.46 3.60
CA SER A 80 3.55 -16.31 2.96
C SER A 80 3.20 -16.61 1.50
N ILE A 81 2.06 -16.04 1.05
CA ILE A 81 1.55 -16.23 -0.30
C ILE A 81 1.86 -14.99 -1.13
N ARG A 82 2.51 -15.19 -2.28
CA ARG A 82 2.72 -14.15 -3.28
C ARG A 82 2.07 -14.53 -4.59
N TYR A 83 1.54 -13.53 -5.27
CA TYR A 83 0.98 -13.70 -6.61
C TYR A 83 2.00 -13.20 -7.63
N VAL A 84 2.37 -14.07 -8.57
CA VAL A 84 3.27 -13.75 -9.68
C VAL A 84 2.43 -13.61 -10.94
N LEU A 85 2.29 -12.39 -11.42
CA LEU A 85 1.61 -12.11 -12.69
C LEU A 85 2.39 -12.74 -13.84
N LYS A 86 1.71 -13.52 -14.66
CA LYS A 86 2.29 -14.25 -15.79
C LYS A 86 1.85 -13.63 -17.11
N ARG A 87 2.82 -13.18 -17.89
CA ARG A 87 2.59 -12.58 -19.20
C ARG A 87 1.72 -13.47 -20.10
N GLU A 88 2.04 -14.76 -20.15
CA GLU A 88 1.31 -15.73 -20.97
C GLU A 88 -0.14 -15.88 -20.50
N LYS A 89 -0.36 -16.00 -19.20
CA LYS A 89 -1.70 -16.13 -18.63
C LYS A 89 -2.53 -14.86 -18.86
N ILE A 90 -1.94 -13.68 -18.66
CA ILE A 90 -2.61 -12.40 -18.95
C ILE A 90 -3.00 -12.35 -20.43
N GLY A 91 -2.08 -12.70 -21.33
CA GLY A 91 -2.35 -12.67 -22.78
C GLY A 91 -3.48 -13.62 -23.19
N ARG A 92 -3.54 -14.81 -22.62
CA ARG A 92 -4.62 -15.78 -22.89
C ARG A 92 -5.96 -15.30 -22.34
N HIS A 93 -5.96 -14.69 -21.15
CA HIS A 93 -7.19 -14.27 -20.48
C HIS A 93 -7.66 -12.90 -20.97
N ASN A 94 -6.75 -11.96 -21.15
CA ASN A 94 -7.05 -10.59 -21.57
C ASN A 94 -5.88 -9.94 -22.33
N ASN A 95 -5.88 -10.09 -23.64
CA ASN A 95 -4.82 -9.54 -24.50
C ASN A 95 -4.76 -7.99 -24.44
N MET A 96 -5.89 -7.31 -24.31
CA MET A 96 -5.92 -5.83 -24.23
C MET A 96 -5.23 -5.33 -22.96
N LEU A 97 -5.40 -6.02 -21.83
CA LEU A 97 -4.65 -5.73 -20.61
C LEU A 97 -3.15 -5.95 -20.83
N LEU A 98 -2.75 -7.06 -21.47
CA LEU A 98 -1.33 -7.32 -21.75
C LEU A 98 -0.73 -6.23 -22.64
N GLU A 99 -1.43 -5.79 -23.66
CA GLU A 99 -0.98 -4.69 -24.53
C GLU A 99 -0.84 -3.38 -23.74
N HIS A 100 -1.79 -3.08 -22.83
CA HIS A 100 -1.69 -1.94 -21.95
C HIS A 100 -0.44 -2.02 -21.06
N LEU A 101 -0.20 -3.15 -20.40
CA LEU A 101 0.99 -3.38 -19.57
C LEU A 101 2.28 -3.28 -20.39
N ASN A 102 2.32 -3.86 -21.60
CA ASN A 102 3.49 -3.76 -22.48
C ASN A 102 3.87 -2.30 -22.82
N ARG A 103 2.88 -1.41 -22.97
CA ARG A 103 3.15 0.02 -23.19
C ARG A 103 3.69 0.76 -21.95
N LYS A 104 3.39 0.26 -20.74
CA LYS A 104 3.82 0.89 -19.48
C LYS A 104 5.26 0.51 -19.09
N TYR A 105 5.72 -0.65 -19.51
CA TYR A 105 7.05 -1.14 -19.18
C TYR A 105 8.02 -1.00 -20.34
N LYS A 106 9.20 -0.41 -20.07
CA LYS A 106 10.28 -0.36 -21.05
C LYS A 106 10.74 -1.78 -21.37
N GLY A 107 10.63 -2.18 -22.63
CA GLY A 107 10.93 -3.54 -23.07
C GLY A 107 9.78 -4.54 -22.90
N GLY A 108 8.55 -4.04 -22.62
CA GLY A 108 7.34 -4.83 -22.44
C GLY A 108 7.20 -5.43 -21.04
N PHE A 109 6.00 -5.89 -20.72
CA PHE A 109 5.70 -6.56 -19.46
C PHE A 109 6.39 -7.92 -19.40
N LYS A 110 7.03 -8.21 -18.28
CA LYS A 110 7.62 -9.51 -17.95
C LYS A 110 6.93 -10.09 -16.72
N ASP A 111 7.04 -11.41 -16.55
CA ASP A 111 6.56 -12.06 -15.33
C ASP A 111 7.12 -11.34 -14.10
N SER A 112 6.25 -10.98 -13.17
CA SER A 112 6.65 -10.22 -11.99
C SER A 112 5.67 -10.42 -10.85
N GLU A 113 6.16 -10.28 -9.62
CA GLU A 113 5.30 -10.26 -8.45
C GLU A 113 4.24 -9.16 -8.56
N LEU A 114 3.03 -9.44 -8.06
CA LEU A 114 1.97 -8.46 -7.96
C LEU A 114 2.42 -7.33 -7.03
N SER A 115 2.66 -6.17 -7.60
CA SER A 115 3.17 -5.00 -6.92
C SER A 115 2.19 -3.84 -7.00
N ILE A 116 2.44 -2.80 -6.21
CA ILE A 116 1.62 -1.58 -6.28
C ILE A 116 1.71 -0.90 -7.66
N SER A 117 2.85 -0.98 -8.34
CA SER A 117 3.02 -0.44 -9.69
C SER A 117 2.19 -1.22 -10.71
N ASN A 118 2.26 -2.56 -10.64
CA ASN A 118 1.43 -3.41 -11.50
C ASN A 118 -0.05 -3.12 -11.29
N MET A 119 -0.48 -3.01 -10.05
CA MET A 119 -1.89 -2.76 -9.72
C MET A 119 -2.32 -1.36 -10.15
N ALA A 120 -1.46 -0.35 -10.03
CA ALA A 120 -1.77 0.99 -10.54
C ALA A 120 -2.05 0.98 -12.05
N TYR A 121 -1.27 0.21 -12.83
CA TYR A 121 -1.49 0.07 -14.27
C TYR A 121 -2.73 -0.77 -14.61
N ILE A 122 -3.03 -1.81 -13.84
CA ILE A 122 -4.26 -2.60 -13.99
C ILE A 122 -5.48 -1.70 -13.71
N CYS A 123 -5.46 -0.90 -12.64
CA CYS A 123 -6.51 0.07 -12.35
C CYS A 123 -6.68 1.10 -13.46
N GLU A 124 -5.57 1.60 -13.99
CA GLU A 124 -5.59 2.55 -15.11
C GLU A 124 -6.26 1.93 -16.35
N TRP A 125 -5.94 0.68 -16.65
CA TRP A 125 -6.58 -0.03 -17.75
C TRP A 125 -8.08 -0.22 -17.53
N ILE A 126 -8.50 -0.68 -16.35
CA ILE A 126 -9.91 -0.89 -15.99
C ILE A 126 -10.73 0.41 -16.19
N ILE A 127 -10.18 1.53 -15.75
CA ILE A 127 -10.85 2.84 -15.85
C ILE A 127 -10.87 3.34 -17.29
N ASN A 128 -9.73 3.31 -17.99
CA ASN A 128 -9.60 3.84 -19.33
C ASN A 128 -10.37 3.01 -20.38
N SER A 129 -10.58 1.73 -20.12
CA SER A 129 -11.40 0.83 -20.95
C SER A 129 -12.91 0.95 -20.64
N GLY A 130 -13.32 1.82 -19.71
CA GLY A 130 -14.71 1.97 -19.32
C GLY A 130 -15.30 0.79 -18.54
N ILE A 131 -14.45 -0.18 -18.12
CA ILE A 131 -14.88 -1.35 -17.36
C ILE A 131 -15.40 -0.94 -15.98
N SER A 132 -14.79 0.07 -15.38
CA SER A 132 -15.29 0.71 -14.15
C SER A 132 -15.21 2.22 -14.23
N SER A 133 -16.30 2.89 -13.89
CA SER A 133 -16.39 4.35 -13.67
C SER A 133 -16.64 4.68 -12.19
N ASN A 134 -16.53 3.71 -11.31
CA ASN A 134 -16.81 3.87 -9.89
C ASN A 134 -15.80 4.86 -9.26
N ARG A 135 -16.30 5.86 -8.53
CA ARG A 135 -15.50 6.86 -7.83
C ARG A 135 -14.45 6.24 -6.90
N ARG A 136 -14.78 5.13 -6.24
CA ARG A 136 -13.86 4.36 -5.39
C ARG A 136 -12.64 3.86 -6.19
N ASP A 137 -12.87 3.23 -7.35
CA ASP A 137 -11.79 2.67 -8.18
C ASP A 137 -10.90 3.77 -8.77
N ILE A 138 -11.50 4.91 -9.14
CA ILE A 138 -10.77 6.09 -9.61
C ILE A 138 -9.86 6.64 -8.50
N GLU A 139 -10.34 6.70 -7.27
CA GLU A 139 -9.57 7.17 -6.13
C GLU A 139 -8.45 6.19 -5.77
N ILE A 140 -8.72 4.88 -5.72
CA ILE A 140 -7.71 3.83 -5.48
C ILE A 140 -6.60 3.88 -6.54
N LYS A 141 -6.96 4.04 -7.84
CA LYS A 141 -5.97 4.23 -8.91
C LYS A 141 -5.01 5.37 -8.60
N LYS A 142 -5.55 6.55 -8.21
CA LYS A 142 -4.74 7.73 -7.87
C LYS A 142 -3.80 7.45 -6.70
N ILE A 143 -4.30 6.81 -5.66
CA ILE A 143 -3.52 6.44 -4.48
C ILE A 143 -2.40 5.47 -4.86
N PHE A 144 -2.71 4.40 -5.58
CA PHE A 144 -1.71 3.42 -5.98
C PHE A 144 -0.65 4.01 -6.92
N ALA A 145 -1.03 4.90 -7.84
CA ALA A 145 -0.07 5.61 -8.67
C ALA A 145 0.91 6.45 -7.83
N ARG A 146 0.45 7.10 -6.77
CA ARG A 146 1.31 7.88 -5.86
C ARG A 146 2.19 6.99 -5.00
N LEU A 147 1.64 5.97 -4.39
CA LEU A 147 2.38 5.03 -3.54
C LEU A 147 3.39 4.20 -4.35
N SER A 148 3.16 3.94 -5.64
CA SER A 148 4.15 3.26 -6.51
C SER A 148 5.42 4.09 -6.67
N ILE A 149 5.30 5.40 -6.84
CA ILE A 149 6.44 6.31 -6.90
C ILE A 149 7.24 6.29 -5.60
N VAL A 150 6.55 6.30 -4.45
CA VAL A 150 7.20 6.19 -3.14
C VAL A 150 7.94 4.87 -3.01
N SER A 151 7.29 3.76 -3.37
CA SER A 151 7.90 2.42 -3.30
C SER A 151 9.12 2.30 -4.22
N GLU A 152 9.04 2.76 -5.45
CA GLU A 152 10.14 2.64 -6.41
C GLU A 152 11.31 3.59 -6.11
N ASN A 153 11.02 4.83 -5.75
CA ASN A 153 12.05 5.86 -5.60
C ASN A 153 12.58 5.96 -4.17
N THR A 154 11.68 6.06 -3.18
CA THR A 154 12.07 6.34 -1.80
C THR A 154 12.49 5.07 -1.09
N ARG A 155 11.63 4.04 -1.11
CA ARG A 155 11.90 2.78 -0.42
C ARG A 155 13.17 2.09 -0.96
N ASN A 156 13.34 2.02 -2.28
CA ASN A 156 14.53 1.38 -2.85
C ASN A 156 15.82 2.11 -2.47
N LYS A 157 15.79 3.45 -2.44
CA LYS A 157 16.96 4.23 -1.98
C LYS A 157 17.29 3.98 -0.51
N VAL A 158 16.27 3.89 0.37
CA VAL A 158 16.49 3.59 1.79
C VAL A 158 16.96 2.16 2.00
N ALA A 159 16.37 1.18 1.29
CA ALA A 159 16.72 -0.23 1.43
C ALA A 159 18.13 -0.57 0.93
N HIS A 160 18.63 0.14 -0.09
CA HIS A 160 19.93 -0.13 -0.71
C HIS A 160 21.04 0.84 -0.30
N LYS A 161 20.74 1.87 0.48
CA LYS A 161 21.72 2.83 0.97
C LYS A 161 21.61 2.90 2.49
N ILE A 162 22.77 2.97 3.17
CA ILE A 162 22.79 3.31 4.59
C ILE A 162 22.46 4.79 4.70
N VAL A 163 21.18 5.10 4.96
CA VAL A 163 20.70 6.48 5.11
C VAL A 163 20.59 6.78 6.60
N MET A 164 21.68 7.31 7.19
CA MET A 164 21.73 7.62 8.62
C MET A 164 20.87 8.85 9.00
N ASN A 165 20.67 9.79 8.07
CA ASN A 165 19.96 11.06 8.32
C ASN A 165 18.82 11.26 7.31
N LEU A 166 17.83 10.36 7.30
CA LEU A 166 16.64 10.54 6.48
C LEU A 166 15.74 11.62 7.12
N THR A 167 15.41 12.66 6.35
CA THR A 167 14.51 13.74 6.77
C THR A 167 13.24 13.78 5.93
N GLU A 168 12.19 14.45 6.40
CA GLU A 168 10.94 14.65 5.66
C GLU A 168 11.18 15.34 4.31
N ASN A 169 12.10 16.28 4.24
CA ASN A 169 12.46 16.96 2.99
C ASN A 169 13.08 15.99 1.98
N ILE A 170 13.95 15.08 2.42
CA ILE A 170 14.54 14.04 1.57
C ILE A 170 13.46 13.08 1.07
N ILE A 171 12.54 12.65 1.94
CA ILE A 171 11.40 11.80 1.56
C ILE A 171 10.57 12.52 0.49
N ARG A 172 10.24 13.79 0.70
CA ARG A 172 9.47 14.60 -0.23
C ARG A 172 10.16 14.73 -1.58
N GLU A 173 11.45 15.02 -1.61
CA GLU A 173 12.22 15.09 -2.87
C GLU A 173 12.26 13.74 -3.61
N TRP A 174 12.44 12.64 -2.90
CA TRP A 174 12.50 11.31 -3.52
C TRP A 174 11.14 10.78 -3.97
N SER A 175 10.06 11.24 -3.34
CA SER A 175 8.69 10.85 -3.70
C SER A 175 8.10 11.70 -4.83
N LYS A 176 8.82 12.71 -5.34
CA LYS A 176 8.42 13.44 -6.54
C LYS A 176 8.42 12.50 -7.74
N GLY A 177 7.30 12.43 -8.44
CA GLY A 177 7.19 11.70 -9.72
C GLY A 177 7.84 12.50 -10.85
N LYS A 178 8.32 11.82 -11.86
CA LYS A 178 8.55 12.47 -13.15
C LYS A 178 7.20 12.82 -13.74
N GLU A 179 7.05 14.02 -14.32
CA GLU A 179 5.84 14.63 -14.89
C GLU A 179 5.02 13.78 -15.89
N ARG A 180 4.78 12.50 -15.61
CA ARG A 180 4.02 11.60 -16.51
C ARG A 180 2.51 11.63 -16.32
N SER A 181 2.01 12.34 -15.31
CA SER A 181 0.58 12.31 -14.95
C SER A 181 -0.15 13.66 -14.96
N GLY A 182 0.53 14.76 -15.32
CA GLY A 182 -0.08 16.10 -15.33
C GLY A 182 -0.50 16.62 -13.94
N ILE A 183 -0.11 15.92 -12.87
CA ILE A 183 -0.34 16.34 -11.49
C ILE A 183 0.94 17.03 -11.01
N ALA A 184 0.82 18.33 -10.62
CA ALA A 184 1.92 19.05 -9.98
C ALA A 184 2.45 18.23 -8.79
N ASP A 185 3.69 17.76 -8.89
CA ASP A 185 4.23 16.78 -7.97
C ASP A 185 5.02 17.45 -6.85
N ALA A 186 4.30 17.84 -5.80
CA ALA A 186 4.90 18.43 -4.60
C ALA A 186 5.75 17.44 -3.79
N GLY A 187 5.77 16.14 -4.17
CA GLY A 187 6.31 15.07 -3.34
C GLY A 187 5.43 14.79 -2.12
N LEU A 188 5.69 13.70 -1.43
CA LEU A 188 4.97 13.27 -0.23
C LEU A 188 5.93 13.20 0.96
N ASP A 189 5.54 13.74 2.10
CA ASP A 189 6.22 13.45 3.37
C ASP A 189 5.67 12.18 4.03
N SER A 190 6.21 11.80 5.18
CA SER A 190 5.81 10.57 5.86
C SER A 190 4.35 10.58 6.32
N ARG A 191 3.80 11.76 6.67
CA ARG A 191 2.39 11.91 7.04
C ARG A 191 1.48 11.74 5.83
N ASP A 192 1.82 12.33 4.71
CA ASP A 192 1.08 12.20 3.46
C ASP A 192 1.04 10.73 3.02
N ILE A 193 2.19 10.03 3.08
CA ILE A 193 2.29 8.61 2.76
C ILE A 193 1.36 7.79 3.65
N LEU A 194 1.40 8.02 4.97
CA LEU A 194 0.54 7.33 5.93
C LEU A 194 -0.95 7.58 5.64
N ASN A 195 -1.34 8.82 5.35
CA ASN A 195 -2.70 9.19 4.98
C ASN A 195 -3.18 8.46 3.71
N TYR A 196 -2.32 8.35 2.69
CA TYR A 196 -2.64 7.57 1.49
C TYR A 196 -2.84 6.09 1.79
N LEU A 197 -2.01 5.51 2.66
CA LEU A 197 -2.15 4.11 3.08
C LEU A 197 -3.45 3.88 3.86
N HIS A 198 -3.78 4.74 4.82
CA HIS A 198 -5.06 4.69 5.55
C HIS A 198 -6.24 4.82 4.60
N ARG A 199 -6.20 5.80 3.70
CA ARG A 199 -7.27 6.02 2.74
C ARG A 199 -7.47 4.84 1.79
N ALA A 200 -6.37 4.22 1.33
CA ALA A 200 -6.44 2.98 0.55
C ALA A 200 -7.10 1.85 1.35
N SER A 201 -6.68 1.66 2.61
CA SER A 201 -7.27 0.65 3.50
C SER A 201 -8.77 0.84 3.68
N ASP A 202 -9.21 2.05 3.99
CA ASP A 202 -10.64 2.39 4.17
C ASP A 202 -11.45 2.09 2.90
N LEU A 203 -10.94 2.50 1.75
CA LEU A 203 -11.59 2.26 0.47
C LEU A 203 -11.66 0.78 0.11
N ILE A 204 -10.61 0.01 0.37
CA ILE A 204 -10.53 -1.41 -0.01
C ILE A 204 -11.34 -2.27 0.94
N ARG A 205 -11.30 -2.01 2.23
CA ARG A 205 -11.95 -2.84 3.25
C ARG A 205 -13.37 -2.39 3.58
N GLY A 206 -13.75 -1.16 3.21
CA GLY A 206 -15.07 -0.59 3.51
C GLY A 206 -15.28 -0.25 4.98
N GLN A 207 -14.21 -0.26 5.78
CA GLN A 207 -14.22 0.07 7.20
C GLN A 207 -13.19 1.17 7.44
N LYS A 208 -13.55 2.19 8.21
CA LYS A 208 -12.59 3.17 8.68
C LYS A 208 -11.68 2.50 9.70
N PHE A 209 -10.38 2.65 9.50
CA PHE A 209 -9.40 2.24 10.48
C PHE A 209 -9.52 3.18 11.69
N GLN A 210 -9.93 2.64 12.82
CA GLN A 210 -9.99 3.40 14.07
C GLN A 210 -8.64 3.33 14.76
N TRP A 211 -8.07 4.51 15.02
CA TRP A 211 -6.76 4.64 15.61
C TRP A 211 -6.92 5.05 17.08
N ASP A 212 -6.65 4.13 18.00
CA ASP A 212 -6.98 4.27 19.42
C ASP A 212 -5.80 4.77 20.30
N TYR A 213 -4.64 5.13 19.72
CA TYR A 213 -3.50 5.56 20.54
C TYR A 213 -3.75 6.90 21.25
N ASP A 214 -4.46 7.82 20.61
CA ASP A 214 -4.76 9.10 21.24
C ASP A 214 -5.79 8.91 22.37
N GLU A 215 -6.76 8.03 22.19
CA GLU A 215 -7.71 7.64 23.23
C GLU A 215 -7.00 6.92 24.38
N LEU A 216 -6.09 5.99 24.09
CA LEU A 216 -5.28 5.31 25.09
C LEU A 216 -4.38 6.29 25.86
N ASN A 217 -3.71 7.21 25.18
CA ASN A 217 -2.90 8.23 25.83
C ASN A 217 -3.71 9.14 26.75
N ASN A 218 -4.88 9.62 26.28
CA ASN A 218 -5.78 10.43 27.08
C ASN A 218 -6.27 9.64 28.31
N PHE A 219 -6.69 8.36 28.10
CA PHE A 219 -7.08 7.49 29.20
C PHE A 219 -5.96 7.32 30.24
N ILE A 220 -4.71 7.13 29.82
CA ILE A 220 -3.57 7.05 30.73
C ILE A 220 -3.36 8.36 31.48
N ILE A 221 -3.40 9.50 30.79
CA ILE A 221 -3.22 10.84 31.40
C ILE A 221 -4.34 11.11 32.43
N ASP A 222 -5.57 10.82 32.09
CA ASP A 222 -6.74 11.04 32.97
C ASP A 222 -6.77 10.09 34.17
N SER A 223 -5.99 9.00 34.12
CA SER A 223 -5.91 7.96 35.17
C SER A 223 -4.72 8.12 36.12
N LEU A 224 -3.79 9.03 35.80
CA LEU A 224 -2.61 9.38 36.63
C LEU A 224 -2.90 10.55 37.55
#